data_70922bbbc6426add8471bbc1cec68b05
#
_entry.id   70922bbbc6426add8471bbc1cec68b05
#
_cell.length_a   1.000
_cell.length_b   1.000
_cell.length_c   1.000
_cell.angle_alpha   90.00
_cell.angle_beta   90.00
_cell.angle_gamma   90.00
#
_symmetry.space_group_name_H-M   'P 1'
#
loop_
_entity.id
_entity.type
_entity.pdbx_description
1 polymer ?
#
loop_
_entity_poly.entity_id
_entity_poly.type
_entity_poly.pdbx_seq_one_letter_code
_entity_poly.pdbx_strand_id
1 'polypeptide(L)'
;TLSSSSAASDVYKRQENNIPSDASVIVRTAAEGATEEDLVRDINRLKVQWEVIERKVSNSKAPLMLYTEPDLTVRIIRDLFTADFSELVIAGNGGPDDAYDTIKAYVDHVAPEMTSRLIHWEHTDKDPFAEYRIDEQVAKALERKVYLPSGGSLVIDRTEAMTVIDVNTGKFTGSAGNLEATVTANNLEAAEEIVRQLRLRDIGGIIVIDFIDMVLPTNRELLVRRLTECLGRDRTRHQVAEVTSLGLVQMTRKKIGTGLAEAFTEQCEACGGRGYRRFDKPVDSQAPADGGERSKGRGRGHKGSSGKSHSK
;
A
#
# COMPACT_ATOMS: atom_id res chain seq x y z
N THR A 1 -0.05 -27.92 9.40
CA THR A 1 -1.24 -27.39 10.12
C THR A 1 -1.43 -27.93 11.55
N LEU A 2 -0.50 -28.73 12.10
CA LEU A 2 -0.58 -29.30 13.45
C LEU A 2 0.50 -28.77 14.42
N SER A 3 1.42 -27.92 13.99
CA SER A 3 2.48 -27.39 14.88
C SER A 3 2.12 -26.08 15.58
N SER A 4 1.14 -25.32 15.06
CA SER A 4 0.70 -24.07 15.68
C SER A 4 -0.20 -24.25 16.91
N SER A 5 -0.84 -25.41 17.07
CA SER A 5 -1.72 -25.67 18.22
C SER A 5 -0.97 -26.00 19.50
N SER A 6 0.26 -26.52 19.43
CA SER A 6 1.03 -26.89 20.63
C SER A 6 1.66 -25.66 21.30
N ALA A 7 2.24 -24.74 20.53
CA ALA A 7 2.82 -23.50 21.06
C ALA A 7 1.74 -22.61 21.72
N ALA A 8 0.58 -22.46 21.08
CA ALA A 8 -0.55 -21.73 21.64
C ALA A 8 -1.10 -22.41 22.90
N SER A 9 -1.13 -23.75 22.96
CA SER A 9 -1.55 -24.52 24.15
C SER A 9 -0.57 -24.40 25.32
N ASP A 10 0.74 -24.33 25.05
CA ASP A 10 1.76 -24.19 26.09
C ASP A 10 1.78 -22.76 26.67
N VAL A 11 1.56 -21.75 25.84
CA VAL A 11 1.36 -20.36 26.27
C VAL A 11 0.09 -20.24 27.13
N TYR A 12 -0.99 -20.92 26.74
CA TYR A 12 -2.26 -20.90 27.48
C TYR A 12 -2.11 -21.53 28.88
N LYS A 13 -1.42 -22.66 29.00
CA LYS A 13 -1.19 -23.36 30.29
C LYS A 13 -0.34 -22.56 31.28
N ARG A 14 0.61 -21.75 30.79
CA ARG A 14 1.45 -20.89 31.64
C ARG A 14 0.73 -19.65 32.16
N GLN A 15 -0.41 -19.29 31.56
CA GLN A 15 -1.18 -18.08 31.87
C GLN A 15 -2.35 -18.31 32.82
N GLU A 16 -2.68 -19.55 33.19
CA GLU A 16 -3.79 -19.85 34.10
C GLU A 16 -3.72 -19.10 35.45
N ASN A 17 -2.51 -18.72 35.87
CA ASN A 17 -2.31 -17.94 37.10
C ASN A 17 -2.62 -16.45 36.99
N ASN A 18 -2.72 -15.92 35.77
CA ASN A 18 -2.92 -14.49 35.52
C ASN A 18 -4.30 -14.13 34.99
N ILE A 19 -5.14 -15.12 34.69
CA ILE A 19 -6.51 -14.93 34.21
C ILE A 19 -7.47 -14.97 35.37
N PRO A 20 -8.38 -13.99 35.52
CA PRO A 20 -9.46 -14.07 36.53
C PRO A 20 -10.31 -15.31 36.30
N SER A 21 -10.79 -15.93 37.40
CA SER A 21 -11.58 -17.16 37.36
C SER A 21 -12.94 -17.01 36.66
N ASP A 22 -13.41 -15.79 36.50
CA ASP A 22 -14.67 -15.38 35.87
C ASP A 22 -14.51 -14.84 34.44
N ALA A 23 -13.27 -14.84 33.91
CA ALA A 23 -12.97 -14.38 32.56
C ALA A 23 -12.34 -15.47 31.68
N SER A 24 -12.58 -15.40 30.39
CA SER A 24 -11.90 -16.23 29.38
C SER A 24 -11.06 -15.37 28.43
N VAL A 25 -9.91 -15.90 28.01
CA VAL A 25 -9.00 -15.22 27.12
C VAL A 25 -8.92 -15.97 25.79
N ILE A 26 -9.01 -15.24 24.69
CA ILE A 26 -8.80 -15.77 23.33
C ILE A 26 -7.49 -15.19 22.80
N VAL A 27 -6.49 -16.04 22.63
CA VAL A 27 -5.22 -15.65 21.98
C VAL A 27 -5.39 -15.77 20.47
N ARG A 28 -5.16 -14.68 19.76
CA ARG A 28 -5.25 -14.62 18.29
C ARG A 28 -3.89 -14.88 17.65
N THR A 29 -3.89 -15.23 16.37
CA THR A 29 -2.65 -15.46 15.58
C THR A 29 -1.69 -14.25 15.57
N ALA A 30 -2.19 -13.04 15.82
CA ALA A 30 -1.37 -11.84 15.98
C ALA A 30 -0.41 -11.91 17.18
N ALA A 31 -0.64 -12.81 18.14
CA ALA A 31 0.25 -13.05 19.28
C ALA A 31 1.35 -14.09 18.97
N GLU A 32 1.44 -14.57 17.73
CA GLU A 32 2.50 -15.49 17.32
C GLU A 32 3.87 -14.77 17.41
N GLY A 33 4.78 -15.33 18.21
CA GLY A 33 6.09 -14.74 18.49
C GLY A 33 6.14 -13.73 19.64
N ALA A 34 5.01 -13.39 20.28
CA ALA A 34 5.00 -12.54 21.46
C ALA A 34 5.63 -13.27 22.66
N THR A 35 6.33 -12.51 23.51
CA THR A 35 6.89 -13.04 24.75
C THR A 35 5.83 -13.23 25.82
N GLU A 36 6.12 -14.04 26.84
CA GLU A 36 5.21 -14.21 27.99
C GLU A 36 4.95 -12.85 28.68
N GLU A 37 5.96 -12.01 28.78
CA GLU A 37 5.87 -10.69 29.39
C GLU A 37 4.93 -9.76 28.63
N ASP A 38 4.96 -9.80 27.30
CA ASP A 38 4.06 -9.00 26.43
C ASP A 38 2.60 -9.44 26.63
N LEU A 39 2.36 -10.73 26.70
CA LEU A 39 1.02 -11.29 26.93
C LEU A 39 0.48 -10.96 28.31
N VAL A 40 1.31 -11.07 29.35
CA VAL A 40 0.94 -10.68 30.72
C VAL A 40 0.63 -9.18 30.80
N ARG A 41 1.41 -8.35 30.11
CA ARG A 41 1.18 -6.89 30.03
C ARG A 41 -0.17 -6.58 29.38
N ASP A 42 -0.50 -7.25 28.28
CA ASP A 42 -1.77 -7.04 27.59
C ASP A 42 -2.97 -7.53 28.43
N ILE A 43 -2.86 -8.67 29.11
CA ILE A 43 -3.88 -9.17 30.03
C ILE A 43 -4.11 -8.16 31.17
N ASN A 44 -3.05 -7.64 31.78
CA ASN A 44 -3.16 -6.65 32.84
C ASN A 44 -3.80 -5.35 32.35
N ARG A 45 -3.47 -4.90 31.16
CA ARG A 45 -4.10 -3.74 30.51
C ARG A 45 -5.61 -3.97 30.33
N LEU A 46 -6.01 -5.13 29.84
CA LEU A 46 -7.42 -5.47 29.65
C LEU A 46 -8.17 -5.56 30.98
N LYS A 47 -7.55 -6.08 32.05
CA LYS A 47 -8.13 -6.08 33.41
C LYS A 47 -8.41 -4.67 33.92
N VAL A 48 -7.42 -3.79 33.86
CA VAL A 48 -7.59 -2.38 34.28
C VAL A 48 -8.70 -1.69 33.48
N GLN A 49 -8.76 -1.95 32.19
CA GLN A 49 -9.81 -1.42 31.32
C GLN A 49 -11.20 -1.94 31.74
N TRP A 50 -11.31 -3.22 32.05
CA TRP A 50 -12.55 -3.83 32.52
C TRP A 50 -13.02 -3.22 33.86
N GLU A 51 -12.12 -3.06 34.81
CA GLU A 51 -12.43 -2.42 36.10
C GLU A 51 -12.93 -0.97 35.93
N VAL A 52 -12.42 -0.23 34.94
CA VAL A 52 -12.91 1.11 34.61
C VAL A 52 -14.34 1.05 34.08
N ILE A 53 -14.64 0.06 33.22
CA ILE A 53 -15.99 -0.16 32.68
C ILE A 53 -16.94 -0.53 33.81
N GLU A 54 -16.59 -1.46 34.67
CA GLU A 54 -17.44 -1.87 35.83
C GLU A 54 -17.73 -0.71 36.75
N ARG A 55 -16.72 0.12 37.05
CA ARG A 55 -16.93 1.34 37.86
C ARG A 55 -17.90 2.31 37.20
N LYS A 56 -17.80 2.50 35.87
CA LYS A 56 -18.75 3.33 35.15
C LYS A 56 -20.17 2.77 35.19
N VAL A 57 -20.32 1.47 35.00
CA VAL A 57 -21.63 0.78 35.12
C VAL A 57 -22.24 0.98 36.48
N SER A 58 -21.45 0.79 37.54
CA SER A 58 -21.93 0.88 38.92
C SER A 58 -22.32 2.29 39.38
N ASN A 59 -21.63 3.32 38.83
CA ASN A 59 -21.79 4.71 39.29
C ASN A 59 -22.69 5.57 38.38
N SER A 60 -23.23 5.03 37.30
CA SER A 60 -23.93 5.83 36.31
C SER A 60 -25.27 5.24 35.91
N LYS A 61 -26.20 6.09 35.48
CA LYS A 61 -27.53 5.67 34.98
C LYS A 61 -27.45 5.53 33.44
N ALA A 62 -28.10 4.48 32.91
CA ALA A 62 -28.23 4.29 31.46
C ALA A 62 -29.15 5.39 30.81
N PRO A 63 -28.91 5.80 29.55
CA PRO A 63 -27.86 5.32 28.67
C PRO A 63 -26.51 6.04 28.89
N LEU A 64 -25.41 5.27 28.93
CA LEU A 64 -24.04 5.78 29.07
C LEU A 64 -23.10 5.06 28.14
N MET A 65 -22.21 5.82 27.50
CA MET A 65 -21.10 5.24 26.74
C MET A 65 -20.05 4.68 27.71
N LEU A 66 -19.95 3.37 27.80
CA LEU A 66 -19.03 2.68 28.69
C LEU A 66 -17.62 2.63 28.15
N TYR A 67 -17.50 2.41 26.85
CA TYR A 67 -16.23 2.29 26.13
C TYR A 67 -16.40 2.84 24.72
N THR A 68 -15.39 3.59 24.28
CA THR A 68 -15.26 4.04 22.88
C THR A 68 -14.04 3.37 22.31
N GLU A 69 -14.16 2.86 21.09
CA GLU A 69 -12.99 2.37 20.37
C GLU A 69 -11.99 3.52 20.21
N PRO A 70 -10.69 3.25 20.40
CA PRO A 70 -9.66 4.27 20.20
C PRO A 70 -9.79 4.95 18.84
N ASP A 71 -9.40 6.20 18.74
CA ASP A 71 -9.34 6.95 17.50
C ASP A 71 -8.60 6.16 16.41
N LEU A 72 -8.95 6.41 15.15
CA LEU A 72 -8.38 5.71 14.00
C LEU A 72 -6.85 5.76 14.01
N THR A 73 -6.27 6.91 14.37
CA THR A 73 -4.83 7.12 14.47
C THR A 73 -4.19 6.17 15.48
N VAL A 74 -4.75 6.08 16.68
CA VAL A 74 -4.28 5.17 17.73
C VAL A 74 -4.39 3.70 17.30
N ARG A 75 -5.47 3.35 16.59
CA ARG A 75 -5.64 1.98 16.05
C ARG A 75 -4.58 1.63 15.02
N ILE A 76 -4.28 2.56 14.11
CA ILE A 76 -3.23 2.39 13.10
C ILE A 76 -1.87 2.18 13.78
N ILE A 77 -1.53 3.01 14.77
CA ILE A 77 -0.28 2.88 15.52
C ILE A 77 -0.22 1.52 16.23
N ARG A 78 -1.28 1.13 16.92
CA ARG A 78 -1.37 -0.17 17.59
C ARG A 78 -1.13 -1.35 16.64
N ASP A 79 -1.68 -1.28 15.44
CA ASP A 79 -1.68 -2.41 14.50
C ASP A 79 -0.43 -2.43 13.60
N LEU A 80 0.21 -1.30 13.38
CA LEU A 80 1.32 -1.17 12.44
C LEU A 80 2.67 -0.83 13.09
N PHE A 81 2.70 -0.06 14.18
CA PHE A 81 3.97 0.36 14.80
C PHE A 81 4.55 -0.78 15.63
N THR A 82 5.45 -1.54 15.02
CA THR A 82 6.13 -2.70 15.61
C THR A 82 7.62 -2.40 15.83
N ALA A 83 8.32 -3.32 16.50
CA ALA A 83 9.75 -3.23 16.74
C ALA A 83 10.62 -3.12 15.45
N ASP A 84 10.06 -3.44 14.30
CA ASP A 84 10.75 -3.33 13.00
C ASP A 84 10.94 -1.88 12.52
N PHE A 85 10.17 -0.93 13.10
CA PHE A 85 10.30 0.49 12.77
C PHE A 85 11.38 1.14 13.63
N SER A 86 12.27 1.92 12.99
CA SER A 86 13.30 2.71 13.68
C SER A 86 12.70 3.90 14.40
N GLU A 87 11.74 4.58 13.78
CA GLU A 87 11.14 5.83 14.26
C GLU A 87 9.70 5.99 13.76
N LEU A 88 8.93 6.73 14.54
CA LEU A 88 7.59 7.22 14.19
C LEU A 88 7.58 8.74 14.32
N VAL A 89 7.56 9.43 13.19
CA VAL A 89 7.53 10.88 13.14
C VAL A 89 6.08 11.37 13.10
N ILE A 90 5.73 12.25 14.01
CA ILE A 90 4.36 12.72 14.18
C ILE A 90 4.35 14.25 14.16
N ALA A 91 3.61 14.83 13.21
CA ALA A 91 3.30 16.26 13.20
C ALA A 91 2.00 16.48 13.96
N GLY A 92 2.11 17.20 15.06
CA GLY A 92 0.97 17.66 15.84
C GLY A 92 0.41 18.99 15.33
N ASN A 93 -0.71 19.40 15.88
CA ASN A 93 -1.34 20.72 15.62
C ASN A 93 -1.15 21.72 16.76
N GLY A 94 -0.50 21.30 17.87
CA GLY A 94 -0.28 22.09 19.07
C GLY A 94 -1.56 22.43 19.86
N GLY A 95 -2.67 21.76 19.56
CA GLY A 95 -3.97 21.98 20.20
C GLY A 95 -4.27 20.96 21.31
N PRO A 96 -5.46 21.07 21.92
CA PRO A 96 -5.88 20.16 23.01
C PRO A 96 -5.97 18.69 22.59
N ASP A 97 -6.22 18.43 21.32
CA ASP A 97 -6.31 17.09 20.71
C ASP A 97 -5.11 16.85 19.78
N ASP A 98 -3.90 17.20 20.24
CA ASP A 98 -2.69 17.02 19.47
C ASP A 98 -2.39 15.54 19.21
N ALA A 99 -2.09 15.20 17.96
CA ALA A 99 -1.83 13.83 17.54
C ALA A 99 -0.60 13.26 18.22
N TYR A 100 0.47 14.07 18.41
CA TYR A 100 1.68 13.62 19.08
C TYR A 100 1.42 13.28 20.55
N ASP A 101 0.74 14.16 21.27
CA ASP A 101 0.44 13.95 22.69
C ASP A 101 -0.48 12.74 22.89
N THR A 102 -1.49 12.58 22.02
CA THR A 102 -2.41 11.44 22.04
C THR A 102 -1.68 10.11 21.80
N ILE A 103 -0.83 10.06 20.77
CA ILE A 103 -0.07 8.86 20.41
C ILE A 103 0.97 8.56 21.48
N LYS A 104 1.68 9.58 21.97
CA LYS A 104 2.68 9.45 23.01
C LYS A 104 2.06 8.88 24.29
N ALA A 105 0.96 9.42 24.75
CA ALA A 105 0.26 8.91 25.92
C ALA A 105 -0.16 7.44 25.75
N TYR A 106 -0.60 7.06 24.56
CA TYR A 106 -0.93 5.68 24.25
C TYR A 106 0.29 4.76 24.28
N VAL A 107 1.38 5.14 23.61
CA VAL A 107 2.61 4.32 23.51
C VAL A 107 3.29 4.21 24.89
N ASP A 108 3.38 5.29 25.65
CA ASP A 108 3.92 5.28 27.03
C ASP A 108 3.19 4.29 27.93
N HIS A 109 1.88 4.10 27.70
CA HIS A 109 1.06 3.17 28.48
C HIS A 109 1.16 1.72 27.99
N VAL A 110 1.20 1.49 26.67
CA VAL A 110 1.07 0.14 26.08
C VAL A 110 2.42 -0.49 25.74
N ALA A 111 3.39 0.31 25.28
CA ALA A 111 4.69 -0.14 24.83
C ALA A 111 5.79 0.90 25.18
N PRO A 112 6.08 1.12 26.46
CA PRO A 112 6.99 2.18 26.90
C PRO A 112 8.41 2.05 26.32
N GLU A 113 8.82 0.85 25.94
CA GLU A 113 10.09 0.60 25.24
C GLU A 113 10.15 1.24 23.84
N MET A 114 9.00 1.52 23.26
CA MET A 114 8.90 2.15 21.94
C MET A 114 8.86 3.69 22.00
N THR A 115 8.66 4.27 23.18
CA THR A 115 8.57 5.74 23.37
C THR A 115 9.78 6.49 22.84
N SER A 116 10.98 5.91 22.98
CA SER A 116 12.22 6.51 22.48
C SER A 116 12.30 6.63 20.95
N ARG A 117 11.41 5.95 20.23
CA ARG A 117 11.30 5.99 18.78
C ARG A 117 10.26 7.01 18.27
N LEU A 118 9.53 7.67 19.18
CA LEU A 118 8.61 8.72 18.82
C LEU A 118 9.36 10.04 18.61
N ILE A 119 9.20 10.63 17.45
CA ILE A 119 9.79 11.91 17.09
C ILE A 119 8.67 12.92 16.88
N HIS A 120 8.69 13.99 17.69
CA HIS A 120 7.80 15.12 17.47
C HIS A 120 8.33 15.99 16.35
N TRP A 121 7.50 16.21 15.32
CA TRP A 121 7.82 17.13 14.23
C TRP A 121 7.52 18.56 14.63
N GLU A 122 8.53 19.31 15.05
CA GLU A 122 8.38 20.68 15.57
C GLU A 122 8.47 21.76 14.48
N HIS A 123 8.79 21.38 13.25
CA HIS A 123 8.95 22.32 12.14
C HIS A 123 7.58 22.78 11.61
N THR A 124 7.18 24.00 11.97
CA THR A 124 5.91 24.58 11.53
C THR A 124 5.93 25.12 10.10
N ASP A 125 7.13 25.34 9.54
CA ASP A 125 7.39 25.87 8.21
C ASP A 125 7.61 24.79 7.12
N LYS A 126 7.68 23.54 7.53
CA LYS A 126 7.94 22.40 6.64
C LYS A 126 6.92 21.29 6.86
N ASP A 127 6.43 20.75 5.76
CA ASP A 127 5.59 19.55 5.77
C ASP A 127 6.48 18.30 5.88
N PRO A 128 6.27 17.40 6.87
CA PRO A 128 7.00 16.15 6.97
C PRO A 128 6.85 15.28 5.73
N PHE A 129 5.70 15.28 5.08
CA PHE A 129 5.49 14.47 3.86
C PHE A 129 6.38 14.94 2.72
N ALA A 130 6.55 16.26 2.56
CA ALA A 130 7.47 16.83 1.58
C ALA A 130 8.94 16.54 1.94
N GLU A 131 9.33 16.69 3.22
CA GLU A 131 10.71 16.47 3.67
C GLU A 131 11.14 15.00 3.49
N TYR A 132 10.27 14.04 3.84
CA TYR A 132 10.50 12.62 3.62
C TYR A 132 10.14 12.14 2.20
N ARG A 133 9.79 13.07 1.29
CA ARG A 133 9.41 12.79 -0.10
C ARG A 133 8.27 11.77 -0.23
N ILE A 134 7.33 11.78 0.72
CA ILE A 134 6.19 10.86 0.71
C ILE A 134 5.25 11.18 -0.45
N ASP A 135 5.02 12.46 -0.73
CA ASP A 135 4.17 12.90 -1.86
C ASP A 135 4.67 12.38 -3.20
N GLU A 136 5.99 12.43 -3.42
CA GLU A 136 6.61 11.87 -4.63
C GLU A 136 6.47 10.35 -4.70
N GLN A 137 6.59 9.66 -3.55
CA GLN A 137 6.42 8.21 -3.49
C GLN A 137 4.96 7.81 -3.75
N VAL A 138 3.99 8.57 -3.21
CA VAL A 138 2.56 8.38 -3.49
C VAL A 138 2.27 8.61 -4.97
N ALA A 139 2.74 9.72 -5.55
CA ALA A 139 2.58 10.01 -6.98
C ALA A 139 3.14 8.87 -7.84
N LYS A 140 4.36 8.40 -7.54
CA LYS A 140 4.97 7.26 -8.23
C LYS A 140 4.18 5.97 -8.05
N ALA A 141 3.64 5.72 -6.85
CA ALA A 141 2.82 4.55 -6.58
C ALA A 141 1.46 4.58 -7.29
N LEU A 142 1.01 5.74 -7.77
CA LEU A 142 -0.22 5.90 -8.57
C LEU A 142 0.04 5.76 -10.09
N GLU A 143 1.29 5.72 -10.53
CA GLU A 143 1.60 5.56 -11.94
C GLU A 143 1.12 4.20 -12.47
N ARG A 144 0.58 4.23 -13.69
CA ARG A 144 0.13 3.01 -14.38
C ARG A 144 1.27 2.05 -14.67
N LYS A 145 2.48 2.58 -14.97
CA LYS A 145 3.66 1.81 -15.36
C LYS A 145 4.65 1.72 -14.21
N VAL A 146 5.12 0.50 -13.94
CA VAL A 146 6.15 0.21 -12.94
C VAL A 146 7.36 -0.39 -13.65
N TYR A 147 8.54 0.15 -13.40
CA TYR A 147 9.79 -0.34 -14.00
C TYR A 147 10.43 -1.38 -13.11
N LEU A 148 10.94 -2.43 -13.73
CA LEU A 148 11.70 -3.48 -13.07
C LEU A 148 13.20 -3.15 -13.11
N PRO A 149 13.99 -3.56 -12.10
CA PRO A 149 15.44 -3.34 -12.06
C PRO A 149 16.18 -3.85 -13.30
N SER A 150 15.76 -4.99 -13.88
CA SER A 150 16.31 -5.56 -15.11
C SER A 150 16.00 -4.76 -16.37
N GLY A 151 15.16 -3.72 -16.29
CA GLY A 151 14.74 -2.90 -17.41
C GLY A 151 13.40 -3.30 -18.03
N GLY A 152 12.77 -4.39 -17.54
CA GLY A 152 11.39 -4.73 -17.86
C GLY A 152 10.40 -3.74 -17.22
N SER A 153 9.11 -3.97 -17.41
CA SER A 153 8.08 -3.13 -16.82
C SER A 153 6.76 -3.87 -16.66
N LEU A 154 5.98 -3.41 -15.68
CA LEU A 154 4.59 -3.80 -15.48
C LEU A 154 3.68 -2.67 -15.94
N VAL A 155 2.53 -3.00 -16.47
CA VAL A 155 1.42 -2.07 -16.71
C VAL A 155 0.24 -2.58 -15.88
N ILE A 156 -0.25 -1.74 -14.96
CA ILE A 156 -1.32 -2.12 -14.03
C ILE A 156 -2.55 -1.30 -14.39
N ASP A 157 -3.59 -1.98 -14.88
CA ASP A 157 -4.85 -1.37 -15.27
C ASP A 157 -6.00 -1.93 -14.45
N ARG A 158 -6.88 -1.04 -14.02
CA ARG A 158 -8.12 -1.40 -13.35
C ARG A 158 -9.27 -1.34 -14.34
N THR A 159 -10.02 -2.43 -14.43
CA THR A 159 -11.30 -2.48 -15.10
C THR A 159 -12.42 -2.32 -14.06
N GLU A 160 -13.68 -2.41 -14.49
CA GLU A 160 -14.83 -2.35 -13.58
C GLU A 160 -14.80 -3.48 -12.53
N ALA A 161 -14.45 -4.71 -12.93
CA ALA A 161 -14.58 -5.90 -12.09
C ALA A 161 -13.25 -6.53 -11.69
N MET A 162 -12.14 -6.18 -12.32
CA MET A 162 -10.85 -6.82 -12.09
C MET A 162 -9.68 -5.88 -12.33
N THR A 163 -8.51 -6.25 -11.84
CA THR A 163 -7.24 -5.61 -12.19
C THR A 163 -6.48 -6.50 -13.16
N VAL A 164 -5.96 -5.91 -14.23
CA VAL A 164 -5.12 -6.59 -15.22
C VAL A 164 -3.70 -6.06 -15.09
N ILE A 165 -2.73 -6.96 -15.10
CA ILE A 165 -1.32 -6.63 -15.02
C ILE A 165 -0.62 -7.27 -16.21
N ASP A 166 -0.03 -6.43 -17.06
CA ASP A 166 0.73 -6.84 -18.23
C ASP A 166 2.24 -6.73 -17.92
N VAL A 167 2.97 -7.80 -18.18
CA VAL A 167 4.42 -7.89 -17.94
C VAL A 167 5.17 -7.75 -19.25
N ASN A 168 6.04 -6.76 -19.33
CA ASN A 168 6.81 -6.47 -20.51
C ASN A 168 8.32 -6.62 -20.26
N THR A 169 9.06 -7.23 -21.22
CA THR A 169 10.52 -7.09 -21.26
C THR A 169 10.88 -5.70 -21.71
N GLY A 170 11.97 -5.14 -21.17
CA GLY A 170 12.56 -3.94 -21.72
C GLY A 170 13.28 -4.22 -23.05
N LYS A 171 14.14 -3.28 -23.42
CA LYS A 171 15.07 -3.45 -24.56
C LYS A 171 16.16 -4.50 -24.31
N PHE A 172 16.16 -5.11 -23.13
CA PHE A 172 17.16 -6.08 -22.70
C PHE A 172 16.79 -7.46 -23.22
N THR A 173 17.37 -7.84 -24.34
CA THR A 173 17.23 -9.15 -24.99
C THR A 173 18.34 -10.10 -24.59
N GLY A 174 18.81 -10.07 -23.35
CA GLY A 174 19.81 -11.00 -22.80
C GLY A 174 21.12 -11.10 -23.58
N SER A 175 22.22 -10.91 -22.90
CA SER A 175 23.57 -11.03 -23.51
C SER A 175 24.00 -12.47 -23.82
N ALA A 176 23.18 -13.48 -23.55
CA ALA A 176 23.56 -14.89 -23.58
C ALA A 176 22.84 -15.77 -24.62
N GLY A 177 22.10 -15.20 -25.56
CA GLY A 177 21.45 -16.00 -26.62
C GLY A 177 20.34 -16.97 -26.17
N ASN A 178 19.97 -16.98 -24.88
CA ASN A 178 18.90 -17.81 -24.34
C ASN A 178 17.69 -16.94 -23.96
N LEU A 179 16.78 -16.76 -24.92
CA LEU A 179 15.55 -15.97 -24.74
C LEU A 179 14.71 -16.52 -23.57
N GLU A 180 14.56 -17.83 -23.44
CA GLU A 180 13.78 -18.48 -22.40
C GLU A 180 14.30 -18.14 -20.98
N ALA A 181 15.64 -18.17 -20.79
CA ALA A 181 16.24 -17.81 -19.51
C ALA A 181 16.01 -16.33 -19.17
N THR A 182 16.09 -15.43 -20.17
CA THR A 182 15.84 -14.01 -20.00
C THR A 182 14.39 -13.73 -19.62
N VAL A 183 13.46 -14.36 -20.34
CA VAL A 183 12.01 -14.25 -20.06
C VAL A 183 11.69 -14.79 -18.67
N THR A 184 12.23 -15.93 -18.31
CA THR A 184 12.02 -16.53 -16.99
C THR A 184 12.53 -15.61 -15.87
N ALA A 185 13.73 -15.06 -16.02
CA ALA A 185 14.29 -14.12 -15.04
C ALA A 185 13.43 -12.86 -14.90
N ASN A 186 12.98 -12.26 -16.02
CA ASN A 186 12.10 -11.11 -16.02
C ASN A 186 10.74 -11.41 -15.35
N ASN A 187 10.15 -12.57 -15.63
CA ASN A 187 8.88 -12.98 -15.03
C ASN A 187 9.00 -13.22 -13.52
N LEU A 188 10.11 -13.79 -13.04
CA LEU A 188 10.35 -13.99 -11.61
C LEU A 188 10.51 -12.66 -10.88
N GLU A 189 11.23 -11.71 -11.46
CA GLU A 189 11.35 -10.35 -10.92
C GLU A 189 9.99 -9.63 -10.95
N ALA A 190 9.24 -9.78 -12.04
CA ALA A 190 7.90 -9.25 -12.16
C ALA A 190 6.96 -9.79 -11.06
N ALA A 191 7.02 -11.10 -10.76
CA ALA A 191 6.20 -11.70 -9.71
C ALA A 191 6.46 -11.08 -8.34
N GLU A 192 7.72 -10.80 -8.00
CA GLU A 192 8.09 -10.12 -6.75
C GLU A 192 7.55 -8.69 -6.70
N GLU A 193 7.72 -7.94 -7.78
CA GLU A 193 7.26 -6.55 -7.87
C GLU A 193 5.73 -6.46 -7.90
N ILE A 194 5.04 -7.38 -8.58
CA ILE A 194 3.58 -7.45 -8.58
C ILE A 194 3.05 -7.57 -7.15
N VAL A 195 3.57 -8.52 -6.36
CA VAL A 195 3.13 -8.68 -4.97
C VAL A 195 3.41 -7.42 -4.14
N ARG A 196 4.54 -6.76 -4.36
CA ARG A 196 4.86 -5.48 -3.72
C ARG A 196 3.82 -4.41 -4.07
N GLN A 197 3.46 -4.29 -5.36
CA GLN A 197 2.47 -3.33 -5.83
C GLN A 197 1.05 -3.65 -5.35
N LEU A 198 0.66 -4.93 -5.29
CA LEU A 198 -0.64 -5.35 -4.74
C LEU A 198 -0.78 -4.91 -3.27
N ARG A 199 0.28 -5.03 -2.49
CA ARG A 199 0.31 -4.61 -1.08
C ARG A 199 0.34 -3.09 -0.95
N LEU A 200 1.23 -2.41 -1.67
CA LEU A 200 1.41 -0.96 -1.61
C LEU A 200 0.14 -0.21 -1.99
N ARG A 201 -0.53 -0.65 -3.04
CA ARG A 201 -1.75 -0.01 -3.57
C ARG A 201 -3.04 -0.56 -2.95
N ASP A 202 -2.94 -1.59 -2.11
CA ASP A 202 -4.06 -2.41 -1.60
C ASP A 202 -5.01 -2.87 -2.72
N ILE A 203 -4.44 -3.41 -3.79
CA ILE A 203 -5.20 -4.00 -4.89
C ILE A 203 -5.79 -5.33 -4.44
N GLY A 204 -7.10 -5.47 -4.58
CA GLY A 204 -7.84 -6.69 -4.24
C GLY A 204 -8.93 -7.01 -5.26
N GLY A 205 -9.66 -8.07 -5.02
CA GLY A 205 -10.62 -8.63 -5.96
C GLY A 205 -9.97 -9.63 -6.91
N ILE A 206 -10.47 -9.71 -8.13
CA ILE A 206 -9.93 -10.57 -9.20
C ILE A 206 -8.76 -9.86 -9.85
N ILE A 207 -7.65 -10.56 -9.99
CA ILE A 207 -6.42 -10.06 -10.61
C ILE A 207 -6.00 -11.05 -11.68
N VAL A 208 -5.77 -10.55 -12.89
CA VAL A 208 -5.27 -11.32 -14.02
C VAL A 208 -3.90 -10.78 -14.41
N ILE A 209 -2.93 -11.65 -14.48
CA ILE A 209 -1.54 -11.30 -14.79
C ILE A 209 -1.16 -11.98 -16.10
N ASP A 210 -0.74 -11.18 -17.06
CA ASP A 210 -0.20 -11.63 -18.34
C ASP A 210 1.33 -11.61 -18.25
N PHE A 211 1.89 -12.78 -17.91
CA PHE A 211 3.33 -12.97 -17.91
C PHE A 211 3.83 -13.27 -19.33
N ILE A 212 5.07 -12.94 -19.59
CA ILE A 212 5.68 -13.25 -20.88
C ILE A 212 5.71 -14.77 -21.06
N ASP A 213 5.32 -15.23 -22.23
CA ASP A 213 5.22 -16.64 -22.56
C ASP A 213 6.53 -17.40 -22.31
N MET A 214 6.44 -18.50 -21.58
CA MET A 214 7.52 -19.44 -21.33
C MET A 214 7.21 -20.78 -21.97
N VAL A 215 8.15 -21.30 -22.70
CA VAL A 215 8.00 -22.58 -23.43
C VAL A 215 8.05 -23.76 -22.45
N LEU A 216 8.99 -23.74 -21.49
CA LEU A 216 9.23 -24.86 -20.58
C LEU A 216 8.20 -24.87 -19.43
N PRO A 217 7.48 -26.02 -19.24
CA PRO A 217 6.53 -26.16 -18.13
C PRO A 217 7.18 -25.92 -16.75
N THR A 218 8.41 -26.36 -16.57
CA THR A 218 9.17 -26.19 -15.32
C THR A 218 9.37 -24.73 -14.95
N ASN A 219 9.51 -23.83 -15.94
CA ASN A 219 9.65 -22.40 -15.71
C ASN A 219 8.32 -21.78 -15.28
N ARG A 220 7.18 -22.28 -15.81
CA ARG A 220 5.84 -21.86 -15.38
C ARG A 220 5.56 -22.27 -13.94
N GLU A 221 5.92 -23.49 -13.56
CA GLU A 221 5.82 -23.98 -12.18
C GLU A 221 6.69 -23.14 -11.23
N LEU A 222 7.92 -22.82 -11.65
CA LEU A 222 8.83 -21.97 -10.89
C LEU A 222 8.24 -20.58 -10.66
N LEU A 223 7.60 -20.00 -11.68
CA LEU A 223 6.93 -18.70 -11.60
C LEU A 223 5.79 -18.71 -10.57
N VAL A 224 4.87 -19.70 -10.65
CA VAL A 224 3.74 -19.80 -9.72
C VAL A 224 4.24 -20.00 -8.29
N ARG A 225 5.27 -20.81 -8.11
CA ARG A 225 5.91 -21.02 -6.81
C ARG A 225 6.48 -19.71 -6.28
N ARG A 226 7.23 -18.94 -7.08
CA ARG A 226 7.77 -17.63 -6.67
C ARG A 226 6.66 -16.65 -6.29
N LEU A 227 5.61 -16.54 -7.10
CA LEU A 227 4.47 -15.69 -6.81
C LEU A 227 3.81 -16.07 -5.47
N THR A 228 3.60 -17.35 -5.23
CA THR A 228 3.03 -17.88 -3.99
C THR A 228 3.93 -17.65 -2.78
N GLU A 229 5.25 -17.84 -2.93
CA GLU A 229 6.23 -17.55 -1.88
C GLU A 229 6.21 -16.05 -1.48
N CYS A 230 6.15 -15.16 -2.46
CA CYS A 230 6.04 -13.72 -2.20
C CYS A 230 4.73 -13.35 -1.51
N LEU A 231 3.62 -13.95 -1.93
CA LEU A 231 2.31 -13.78 -1.32
C LEU A 231 2.24 -14.35 0.10
N GLY A 232 3.06 -15.32 0.46
CA GLY A 232 3.15 -15.86 1.82
C GLY A 232 3.51 -14.82 2.87
N ARG A 233 4.13 -13.71 2.47
CA ARG A 233 4.41 -12.54 3.33
C ARG A 233 3.25 -11.55 3.43
N ASP A 234 2.19 -11.75 2.65
CA ASP A 234 0.98 -10.93 2.69
C ASP A 234 -0.02 -11.53 3.70
N ARG A 235 -0.41 -10.75 4.69
CA ARG A 235 -1.36 -11.17 5.74
C ARG A 235 -2.80 -11.30 5.24
N THR A 236 -3.05 -10.97 3.97
CA THR A 236 -4.39 -11.05 3.38
C THR A 236 -4.70 -12.44 2.84
N ARG A 237 -5.98 -12.79 2.81
CA ARG A 237 -6.42 -14.00 2.11
C ARG A 237 -6.22 -13.81 0.61
N HIS A 238 -5.56 -14.77 -0.01
CA HIS A 238 -5.34 -14.83 -1.44
C HIS A 238 -5.47 -16.27 -1.94
N GLN A 239 -5.77 -16.41 -3.21
CA GLN A 239 -5.77 -17.69 -3.93
C GLN A 239 -5.14 -17.45 -5.29
N VAL A 240 -4.22 -18.31 -5.68
CA VAL A 240 -3.54 -18.29 -6.99
C VAL A 240 -3.96 -19.53 -7.75
N ALA A 241 -4.46 -19.36 -8.98
CA ALA A 241 -4.71 -20.44 -9.88
C ALA A 241 -3.43 -20.82 -10.65
N GLU A 242 -3.43 -22.00 -11.23
CA GLU A 242 -2.37 -22.44 -12.14
C GLU A 242 -2.30 -21.54 -13.38
N VAL A 243 -1.15 -21.55 -14.06
CA VAL A 243 -0.99 -20.85 -15.35
C VAL A 243 -1.95 -21.46 -16.36
N THR A 244 -2.78 -20.64 -16.98
CA THR A 244 -3.72 -21.09 -18.02
C THR A 244 -2.97 -21.53 -19.28
N SER A 245 -3.68 -22.20 -20.18
CA SER A 245 -3.12 -22.59 -21.50
C SER A 245 -2.67 -21.38 -22.34
N LEU A 246 -3.16 -20.19 -22.03
CA LEU A 246 -2.81 -18.93 -22.68
C LEU A 246 -1.71 -18.15 -21.96
N GLY A 247 -1.02 -18.73 -20.98
CA GLY A 247 0.05 -18.06 -20.24
C GLY A 247 -0.41 -17.14 -19.11
N LEU A 248 -1.72 -16.96 -18.91
CA LEU A 248 -2.25 -16.06 -17.88
C LEU A 248 -2.23 -16.72 -16.49
N VAL A 249 -1.92 -15.93 -15.48
CA VAL A 249 -2.12 -16.28 -14.06
C VAL A 249 -3.31 -15.52 -13.52
N GLN A 250 -4.27 -16.24 -12.97
CA GLN A 250 -5.42 -15.68 -12.31
C GLN A 250 -5.30 -15.84 -10.80
N MET A 251 -5.58 -14.77 -10.07
CA MET A 251 -5.58 -14.82 -8.62
C MET A 251 -6.71 -13.97 -8.02
N THR A 252 -7.01 -14.23 -6.76
CA THR A 252 -7.87 -13.38 -5.95
C THR A 252 -7.12 -12.93 -4.70
N ARG A 253 -7.35 -11.70 -4.27
CA ARG A 253 -6.78 -11.15 -3.05
C ARG A 253 -7.87 -10.36 -2.30
N LYS A 254 -7.96 -10.56 -0.98
CA LYS A 254 -8.85 -9.77 -0.15
C LYS A 254 -8.27 -8.38 0.05
N LYS A 255 -9.05 -7.34 -0.23
CA LYS A 255 -8.70 -5.95 0.07
C LYS A 255 -8.74 -5.71 1.58
N ILE A 256 -7.81 -4.92 2.12
CA ILE A 256 -7.73 -4.62 3.56
C ILE A 256 -8.59 -3.40 3.90
N GLY A 257 -8.45 -2.34 3.12
CA GLY A 257 -9.10 -1.06 3.38
C GLY A 257 -9.41 -0.29 2.10
N THR A 258 -9.31 1.02 2.16
CA THR A 258 -9.38 1.91 0.99
C THR A 258 -8.06 1.82 0.24
N GLY A 259 -8.09 1.49 -1.03
CA GLY A 259 -6.88 1.41 -1.85
C GLY A 259 -6.25 2.79 -2.08
N LEU A 260 -4.93 2.80 -2.35
CA LEU A 260 -4.19 4.04 -2.56
C LEU A 260 -4.81 4.92 -3.65
N ALA A 261 -5.18 4.33 -4.79
CA ALA A 261 -5.82 5.07 -5.87
C ALA A 261 -7.19 5.66 -5.47
N GLU A 262 -7.97 4.91 -4.68
CA GLU A 262 -9.28 5.39 -4.22
C GLU A 262 -9.17 6.53 -3.19
N ALA A 263 -8.06 6.58 -2.44
CA ALA A 263 -7.81 7.64 -1.45
C ALA A 263 -7.28 8.94 -2.09
N PHE A 264 -6.54 8.84 -3.20
CA PHE A 264 -5.81 9.97 -3.79
C PHE A 264 -6.26 10.35 -5.20
N THR A 265 -7.29 9.70 -5.76
CA THR A 265 -7.77 10.00 -7.11
C THR A 265 -9.28 10.12 -7.17
N GLU A 266 -9.76 10.90 -8.12
CA GLU A 266 -11.16 10.98 -8.50
C GLU A 266 -11.35 10.59 -9.97
N GLN A 267 -12.58 10.28 -10.35
CA GLN A 267 -12.88 9.90 -11.72
C GLN A 267 -12.76 11.12 -12.64
N CYS A 268 -12.00 11.01 -13.72
CA CYS A 268 -11.84 12.07 -14.69
C CYS A 268 -13.17 12.38 -15.40
N GLU A 269 -13.69 13.60 -15.25
CA GLU A 269 -14.93 14.05 -15.87
C GLU A 269 -14.88 14.01 -17.40
N ALA A 270 -13.73 14.32 -18.00
CA ALA A 270 -13.58 14.40 -19.46
C ALA A 270 -13.73 13.05 -20.17
N CYS A 271 -13.33 11.95 -19.54
CA CYS A 271 -13.39 10.62 -20.14
C CYS A 271 -14.26 9.62 -19.34
N GLY A 272 -14.74 10.00 -18.16
CA GLY A 272 -15.48 9.13 -17.25
C GLY A 272 -14.71 7.87 -16.88
N GLY A 273 -13.39 8.00 -16.67
CA GLY A 273 -12.50 6.88 -16.34
C GLY A 273 -12.04 6.02 -17.52
N ARG A 274 -12.46 6.33 -18.74
CA ARG A 274 -12.15 5.51 -19.93
C ARG A 274 -10.72 5.66 -20.46
N GLY A 275 -10.01 6.74 -20.11
CA GLY A 275 -8.64 6.99 -20.55
C GLY A 275 -8.50 7.52 -21.99
N TYR A 276 -9.60 7.74 -22.70
CA TYR A 276 -9.61 8.28 -24.07
C TYR A 276 -10.77 9.26 -24.28
N ARG A 277 -10.59 10.18 -25.24
CA ARG A 277 -11.62 11.10 -25.69
C ARG A 277 -12.28 10.57 -26.96
N ARG A 278 -13.59 10.62 -26.99
CA ARG A 278 -14.37 10.30 -28.19
C ARG A 278 -14.42 11.50 -29.11
N PHE A 279 -14.23 11.28 -30.40
CA PHE A 279 -14.43 12.25 -31.47
C PHE A 279 -15.70 11.87 -32.26
N ASP A 280 -16.42 12.87 -32.79
CA ASP A 280 -17.62 12.65 -33.60
C ASP A 280 -17.28 12.14 -35.01
N LYS A 281 -16.05 12.32 -35.46
CA LYS A 281 -15.55 11.83 -36.75
C LYS A 281 -14.32 10.98 -36.53
N PRO A 282 -14.04 10.01 -37.44
CA PRO A 282 -12.80 9.24 -37.39
C PRO A 282 -11.58 10.16 -37.37
N VAL A 283 -10.60 9.86 -36.51
CA VAL A 283 -9.33 10.56 -36.47
C VAL A 283 -8.46 10.06 -37.63
N ASP A 284 -7.92 10.97 -38.43
CA ASP A 284 -6.95 10.63 -39.45
C ASP A 284 -5.63 10.21 -38.78
N SER A 285 -5.28 8.93 -38.88
CA SER A 285 -4.09 8.36 -38.24
C SER A 285 -2.78 8.87 -38.83
N GLN A 286 -2.83 9.62 -39.96
CA GLN A 286 -1.68 10.23 -40.58
C GLN A 286 -1.46 11.71 -40.19
N ALA A 287 -2.41 12.31 -39.47
CA ALA A 287 -2.23 13.68 -38.96
C ALA A 287 -1.16 13.66 -37.85
N PRO A 288 -0.11 14.49 -37.90
CA PRO A 288 0.84 14.62 -36.81
C PRO A 288 0.07 15.07 -35.57
N ALA A 289 0.38 14.49 -34.42
CA ALA A 289 -0.20 14.89 -33.12
C ALA A 289 0.03 16.39 -32.94
N ASP A 290 -1.05 17.17 -32.99
CA ASP A 290 -1.01 18.63 -32.90
C ASP A 290 -0.55 18.98 -31.46
N GLY A 291 0.73 19.33 -31.36
CA GLY A 291 1.34 19.80 -30.13
C GLY A 291 0.75 21.15 -29.78
N GLY A 292 0.09 21.17 -28.61
CA GLY A 292 -0.59 22.26 -27.95
C GLY A 292 -0.41 23.68 -28.51
N GLU A 293 -1.52 24.35 -28.74
CA GLU A 293 -1.62 25.78 -29.09
C GLU A 293 -0.73 26.64 -28.17
N ARG A 294 0.41 27.04 -28.71
CA ARG A 294 1.14 28.19 -28.17
C ARG A 294 0.32 29.44 -28.49
N SER A 295 -0.32 30.01 -27.50
CA SER A 295 -0.93 31.33 -27.52
C SER A 295 0.01 32.35 -28.17
N LYS A 296 -0.29 32.72 -29.43
CA LYS A 296 0.37 33.86 -30.09
C LYS A 296 -0.19 35.16 -29.48
N GLY A 297 0.58 35.73 -28.57
CA GLY A 297 0.38 37.09 -28.12
C GLY A 297 0.41 38.06 -29.32
N ARG A 298 -0.69 38.78 -29.52
CA ARG A 298 -0.81 39.90 -30.47
C ARG A 298 0.13 41.02 -30.01
N GLY A 299 1.30 41.13 -30.64
CA GLY A 299 2.12 42.35 -30.63
C GLY A 299 1.62 43.31 -31.71
N ARG A 300 1.07 44.44 -31.28
CA ARG A 300 0.64 45.57 -32.12
C ARG A 300 1.83 46.15 -32.85
N GLY A 301 1.67 46.36 -34.16
CA GLY A 301 2.61 47.01 -35.02
C GLY A 301 2.79 48.48 -34.70
N HIS A 302 3.97 48.98 -34.93
CA HIS A 302 4.23 50.38 -35.14
C HIS A 302 4.85 50.58 -36.53
N LYS A 303 4.13 51.33 -37.39
CA LYS A 303 4.59 51.86 -38.67
C LYS A 303 5.56 52.97 -38.35
N GLY A 304 6.69 53.00 -39.06
CA GLY A 304 7.62 54.10 -39.08
C GLY A 304 8.34 54.11 -40.40
N SER A 305 8.07 55.13 -41.12
CA SER A 305 8.33 55.54 -42.49
C SER A 305 9.80 55.94 -42.76
N SER A 306 10.15 55.81 -44.00
CA SER A 306 11.01 56.70 -44.87
C SER A 306 12.51 56.71 -44.60
N GLY A 307 13.24 56.63 -45.73
CA GLY A 307 14.56 57.18 -45.89
C GLY A 307 15.36 56.55 -47.01
N LYS A 308 15.26 57.17 -48.16
CA LYS A 308 16.13 56.99 -49.34
C LYS A 308 17.60 57.26 -49.02
N SER A 309 18.55 56.59 -49.61
CA SER A 309 19.44 57.13 -50.73
C SER A 309 20.78 56.40 -50.75
N HIS A 310 21.14 55.98 -51.93
CA HIS A 310 22.33 56.16 -52.75
C HIS A 310 23.73 55.69 -52.32
N SER A 311 24.24 54.87 -53.22
CA SER A 311 25.55 54.85 -53.91
C SER A 311 26.82 54.61 -53.04
N LYS A 312 27.51 53.60 -53.32
CA LYS A 312 28.59 53.33 -54.35
C LYS A 312 28.94 51.85 -54.28
#